data_ae98f3bdaa6b1df4ecc422ef4f3996c6
#
_entry.id   ae98f3bdaa6b1df4ecc422ef4f3996c6
#
_cell.length_a   1.000
_cell.length_b   1.000
_cell.length_c   1.000
_cell.angle_alpha   90.00
_cell.angle_beta   90.00
_cell.angle_gamma   90.00
#
_symmetry.space_group_name_H-M   'P 1'
#
loop_
_entity.id
_entity.type
_entity.pdbx_description
1 polymer ?
#
loop_
_entity_poly.entity_id
_entity_poly.type
_entity_poly.pdbx_seq_one_letter_code
_entity_poly.pdbx_strand_id
1 'polypeptide(L)'
;MFYFSGPQFKDTENFYIDVFNGGQFLTKRNCPRIGGVSRCPVEKYNIHEAATPIEVVTRMANNLEIAARQHTHINGRIARLRSALELQYMIQPNDANTILQLGRIYISQFMDLSELVKKLENIPEDLELISRGQANLILQTFNVHIFQSYQKQLESKEEVEPKRRDPNVKYAIGLIMKHKIHGYMCVITGWDTCCTATTEWMNEMNIGGLVDGPGQPFYNIFVDDGSCHYVAQENLELASNPGWIHHHAIGRYFYKFSGAHYIPNEEKAREYPEDETICNELLVTYMQNGMIYNTT
;
A
#
# COMPACT_ATOMS: atom_id res chain seq x y z
N MET A 1 18.74 1.83 -23.08
CA MET A 1 19.87 2.65 -23.56
C MET A 1 19.44 4.09 -23.45
N PHE A 2 20.18 4.94 -22.75
CA PHE A 2 19.86 6.37 -22.61
C PHE A 2 20.80 7.19 -23.46
N TYR A 3 20.25 8.18 -24.18
CA TYR A 3 21.00 9.14 -24.97
C TYR A 3 21.06 10.47 -24.23
N PHE A 4 22.26 11.03 -24.13
CA PHE A 4 22.47 12.37 -23.56
C PHE A 4 23.07 13.29 -24.62
N SER A 5 22.38 14.38 -24.95
CA SER A 5 22.92 15.50 -25.69
C SER A 5 22.87 16.73 -24.78
N GLY A 6 24.04 17.20 -24.35
CA GLY A 6 24.15 18.47 -23.62
C GLY A 6 24.70 19.57 -24.52
N PRO A 7 24.33 20.84 -24.33
CA PRO A 7 24.83 21.97 -25.13
C PRO A 7 26.32 22.21 -25.01
N GLN A 8 27.01 21.55 -24.09
CA GLN A 8 28.46 21.66 -23.89
C GLN A 8 29.31 20.65 -24.69
N PHE A 9 28.66 19.70 -25.42
CA PHE A 9 29.38 18.64 -26.13
C PHE A 9 29.23 18.75 -27.65
N LYS A 10 29.39 19.97 -28.19
CA LYS A 10 29.20 20.22 -29.65
C LYS A 10 30.19 19.46 -30.56
N ASP A 11 31.30 18.91 -30.04
CA ASP A 11 32.34 18.22 -30.79
C ASP A 11 32.56 16.75 -30.40
N THR A 12 31.72 16.16 -29.54
CA THR A 12 31.85 14.76 -29.13
C THR A 12 30.85 13.87 -29.89
N GLU A 13 31.35 12.73 -30.35
CA GLU A 13 30.52 11.67 -30.93
C GLU A 13 29.35 11.29 -29.96
N ASN A 14 28.12 11.19 -30.46
CA ASN A 14 26.97 10.78 -29.67
C ASN A 14 27.24 9.45 -29.00
N PHE A 15 27.00 9.35 -27.69
CA PHE A 15 27.18 8.13 -26.92
C PHE A 15 25.86 7.67 -26.30
N TYR A 16 25.81 6.40 -25.96
CA TYR A 16 24.70 5.74 -25.31
C TYR A 16 25.18 5.12 -24.00
N ILE A 17 24.31 5.03 -23.03
CA ILE A 17 24.60 4.33 -21.79
C ILE A 17 23.82 3.02 -21.78
N ASP A 18 24.52 1.88 -21.69
CA ASP A 18 23.91 0.57 -21.54
C ASP A 18 23.70 0.27 -20.06
N VAL A 19 22.50 0.58 -19.57
CA VAL A 19 22.12 0.37 -18.16
C VAL A 19 22.06 -1.10 -17.75
N PHE A 20 21.96 -2.02 -18.70
CA PHE A 20 21.95 -3.47 -18.42
C PHE A 20 23.34 -4.07 -18.24
N ASN A 21 24.38 -3.37 -18.75
CA ASN A 21 25.76 -3.79 -18.64
C ASN A 21 26.56 -2.82 -17.76
N GLY A 22 26.05 -2.48 -16.59
CA GLY A 22 26.77 -1.67 -15.61
C GLY A 22 26.97 -0.20 -16.00
N GLY A 23 26.19 0.34 -16.92
CA GLY A 23 26.29 1.74 -17.33
C GLY A 23 27.43 2.03 -18.30
N GLN A 24 27.83 1.05 -19.12
CA GLN A 24 28.90 1.24 -20.11
C GLN A 24 28.53 2.28 -21.15
N PHE A 25 29.52 3.13 -21.50
CA PHE A 25 29.39 4.10 -22.58
C PHE A 25 29.61 3.41 -23.92
N LEU A 26 28.63 3.51 -24.78
CA LEU A 26 28.63 2.92 -26.10
C LEU A 26 28.50 4.00 -27.17
N THR A 27 29.21 3.86 -28.26
CA THR A 27 29.04 4.66 -29.49
C THR A 27 28.36 3.79 -30.54
N LYS A 28 27.92 4.39 -31.67
CA LYS A 28 27.41 3.61 -32.81
C LYS A 28 28.40 2.57 -33.32
N ARG A 29 29.71 2.84 -33.16
CA ARG A 29 30.79 1.98 -33.65
C ARG A 29 31.08 0.80 -32.74
N ASN A 30 30.93 0.95 -31.43
CA ASN A 30 31.30 -0.09 -30.46
C ASN A 30 30.14 -0.74 -29.73
N CYS A 31 28.91 -0.52 -30.20
CA CYS A 31 27.74 -1.18 -29.63
C CYS A 31 27.83 -2.70 -29.87
N PRO A 32 27.89 -3.54 -28.84
CA PRO A 32 28.10 -4.99 -28.98
C PRO A 32 26.96 -5.70 -29.72
N ARG A 33 25.77 -5.09 -29.77
CA ARG A 33 24.64 -5.58 -30.56
C ARG A 33 24.77 -5.32 -32.05
N ILE A 34 25.76 -4.52 -32.44
CA ILE A 34 26.11 -4.21 -33.84
C ILE A 34 27.23 -5.14 -34.33
N GLY A 35 28.04 -5.70 -33.45
CA GLY A 35 29.32 -6.37 -33.78
C GLY A 35 29.24 -7.78 -34.33
N GLY A 36 28.05 -8.34 -34.60
CA GLY A 36 27.95 -9.71 -35.10
C GLY A 36 26.98 -9.91 -36.24
N VAL A 37 26.23 -8.90 -36.62
CA VAL A 37 25.23 -8.97 -37.71
C VAL A 37 25.48 -7.80 -38.64
N SER A 38 25.56 -8.07 -39.93
CA SER A 38 25.86 -7.09 -40.98
C SER A 38 24.86 -5.91 -41.07
N ARG A 39 23.87 -5.85 -40.19
CA ARG A 39 22.94 -4.72 -39.97
C ARG A 39 22.54 -4.71 -38.52
N CYS A 40 22.84 -3.60 -37.82
CA CYS A 40 22.31 -3.35 -36.51
C CYS A 40 20.79 -3.44 -36.52
N PRO A 41 20.14 -4.34 -35.75
CA PRO A 41 18.68 -4.38 -35.67
C PRO A 41 18.11 -3.03 -35.16
N VAL A 42 18.93 -2.20 -34.58
CA VAL A 42 18.65 -0.88 -34.05
C VAL A 42 18.52 0.17 -35.16
N GLU A 43 19.28 0.05 -36.29
CA GLU A 43 19.14 0.96 -37.44
C GLU A 43 17.78 0.83 -38.14
N LYS A 44 17.18 -0.35 -38.11
CA LYS A 44 15.89 -0.61 -38.78
C LYS A 44 14.70 0.07 -38.08
N TYR A 45 14.85 0.51 -36.82
CA TYR A 45 13.76 1.00 -35.98
C TYR A 45 14.03 2.38 -35.38
N ASN A 46 14.98 3.17 -35.88
CA ASN A 46 15.37 4.48 -35.32
C ASN A 46 15.66 4.46 -33.79
N ILE A 47 16.13 3.33 -33.27
CA ILE A 47 16.38 3.14 -31.82
C ILE A 47 17.59 3.97 -31.33
N HIS A 48 18.30 4.64 -32.25
CA HIS A 48 19.37 5.59 -31.93
C HIS A 48 18.86 7.03 -31.74
N GLU A 49 17.54 7.28 -31.88
CA GLU A 49 16.97 8.55 -31.52
C GLU A 49 16.94 8.70 -29.98
N ALA A 50 17.15 9.93 -29.53
CA ALA A 50 17.04 10.24 -28.11
C ALA A 50 15.61 9.97 -27.64
N ALA A 51 15.46 9.13 -26.61
CA ALA A 51 14.15 8.94 -26.00
C ALA A 51 13.69 10.25 -25.32
N THR A 52 12.44 10.58 -25.49
CA THR A 52 11.83 11.69 -24.78
C THR A 52 11.78 11.41 -23.26
N PRO A 53 11.74 12.43 -22.41
CA PRO A 53 11.57 12.22 -20.98
C PRO A 53 10.35 11.34 -20.63
N ILE A 54 9.24 11.50 -21.36
CA ILE A 54 8.02 10.70 -21.18
C ILE A 54 8.29 9.23 -21.48
N GLU A 55 8.96 8.90 -22.58
CA GLU A 55 9.29 7.51 -22.93
C GLU A 55 10.20 6.86 -21.87
N VAL A 56 11.16 7.62 -21.33
CA VAL A 56 12.03 7.12 -20.25
C VAL A 56 11.21 6.82 -19.00
N VAL A 57 10.37 7.75 -18.54
CA VAL A 57 9.54 7.57 -17.34
C VAL A 57 8.52 6.46 -17.54
N THR A 58 7.89 6.35 -18.72
CA THR A 58 6.99 5.23 -19.06
C THR A 58 7.72 3.89 -18.95
N ARG A 59 8.93 3.80 -19.48
CA ARG A 59 9.72 2.56 -19.38
C ARG A 59 10.09 2.22 -17.93
N MET A 60 10.42 3.23 -17.11
CA MET A 60 10.68 3.05 -15.69
C MET A 60 9.42 2.55 -14.96
N ALA A 61 8.26 3.14 -15.22
CA ALA A 61 6.98 2.73 -14.64
C ALA A 61 6.62 1.29 -15.00
N ASN A 62 6.80 0.91 -16.28
CA ASN A 62 6.58 -0.47 -16.74
C ASN A 62 7.54 -1.47 -16.05
N ASN A 63 8.80 -1.11 -15.89
CA ASN A 63 9.76 -1.97 -15.17
C ASN A 63 9.41 -2.12 -13.69
N LEU A 64 8.93 -1.05 -13.04
CA LEU A 64 8.46 -1.09 -11.65
C LEU A 64 7.21 -2.00 -11.52
N GLU A 65 6.28 -1.92 -12.47
CA GLU A 65 5.11 -2.79 -12.51
C GLU A 65 5.52 -4.26 -12.64
N ILE A 66 6.39 -4.58 -13.61
CA ILE A 66 6.91 -5.95 -13.81
C ILE A 66 7.59 -6.45 -12.53
N ALA A 67 8.45 -5.64 -11.93
CA ALA A 67 9.13 -5.99 -10.69
C ALA A 67 8.14 -6.24 -9.54
N ALA A 68 7.11 -5.39 -9.40
CA ALA A 68 6.08 -5.56 -8.39
C ALA A 68 5.27 -6.84 -8.59
N ARG A 69 5.00 -7.25 -9.84
CA ARG A 69 4.29 -8.50 -10.17
C ARG A 69 5.12 -9.75 -9.93
N GLN A 70 6.43 -9.68 -10.16
CA GLN A 70 7.35 -10.82 -10.03
C GLN A 70 7.81 -11.06 -8.60
N HIS A 71 7.71 -10.09 -7.72
CA HIS A 71 8.17 -10.22 -6.33
C HIS A 71 7.31 -11.24 -5.57
N THR A 72 7.96 -12.26 -5.04
CA THR A 72 7.31 -13.37 -4.30
C THR A 72 6.90 -12.99 -2.88
N HIS A 73 7.51 -11.96 -2.30
CA HIS A 73 7.16 -11.49 -0.96
C HIS A 73 5.85 -10.71 -0.99
N ILE A 74 4.86 -11.21 -0.25
CA ILE A 74 3.48 -10.68 -0.18
C ILE A 74 3.48 -9.25 0.36
N ASN A 75 4.38 -8.94 1.30
CA ASN A 75 4.45 -7.66 1.99
C ASN A 75 4.79 -6.51 1.04
N GLY A 76 3.89 -5.54 0.98
CA GLY A 76 4.06 -4.34 0.16
C GLY A 76 3.92 -4.54 -1.36
N ARG A 77 3.66 -5.78 -1.85
CA ARG A 77 3.49 -6.05 -3.28
C ARG A 77 2.37 -5.21 -3.90
N ILE A 78 1.21 -5.18 -3.27
CA ILE A 78 0.05 -4.43 -3.78
C ILE A 78 0.32 -2.93 -3.75
N ALA A 79 0.95 -2.41 -2.68
CA ALA A 79 1.32 -1.00 -2.60
C ALA A 79 2.32 -0.60 -3.69
N ARG A 80 3.34 -1.42 -3.96
CA ARG A 80 4.31 -1.19 -5.05
C ARG A 80 3.66 -1.25 -6.42
N LEU A 81 2.77 -2.21 -6.65
CA LEU A 81 2.02 -2.33 -7.90
C LEU A 81 1.12 -1.11 -8.09
N ARG A 82 0.43 -0.68 -7.03
CA ARG A 82 -0.38 0.54 -7.06
C ARG A 82 0.46 1.75 -7.45
N SER A 83 1.59 1.99 -6.78
CA SER A 83 2.47 3.13 -7.08
C SER A 83 2.99 3.12 -8.52
N ALA A 84 3.31 1.95 -9.06
CA ALA A 84 3.72 1.82 -10.46
C ALA A 84 2.59 2.16 -11.43
N LEU A 85 1.37 1.69 -11.17
CA LEU A 85 0.19 1.98 -11.97
C LEU A 85 -0.26 3.45 -11.83
N GLU A 86 -0.16 4.04 -10.64
CA GLU A 86 -0.41 5.47 -10.43
C GLU A 86 0.56 6.34 -11.26
N LEU A 87 1.84 5.95 -11.30
CA LEU A 87 2.82 6.62 -12.15
C LEU A 87 2.47 6.46 -13.65
N GLN A 88 2.07 5.27 -14.10
CA GLN A 88 1.59 5.06 -15.48
C GLN A 88 0.36 5.92 -15.78
N TYR A 89 -0.60 5.97 -14.86
CA TYR A 89 -1.79 6.80 -15.00
C TYR A 89 -1.47 8.30 -15.10
N MET A 90 -0.49 8.79 -14.34
CA MET A 90 -0.02 10.19 -14.46
C MET A 90 0.59 10.50 -15.82
N ILE A 91 1.27 9.53 -16.44
CA ILE A 91 1.91 9.68 -17.76
C ILE A 91 0.87 9.52 -18.89
N GLN A 92 -0.02 8.55 -18.76
CA GLN A 92 -1.02 8.17 -19.76
C GLN A 92 -2.41 8.09 -19.12
N PRO A 93 -3.03 9.24 -18.80
CA PRO A 93 -4.26 9.27 -18.02
C PRO A 93 -5.51 8.76 -18.76
N ASN A 94 -5.39 8.41 -20.02
CA ASN A 94 -6.47 7.88 -20.87
C ASN A 94 -6.30 6.38 -21.17
N ASP A 95 -5.26 5.73 -20.65
CA ASP A 95 -5.09 4.29 -20.85
C ASP A 95 -6.12 3.50 -20.04
N ALA A 96 -7.12 2.94 -20.73
CA ALA A 96 -8.22 2.20 -20.11
C ALA A 96 -7.74 0.98 -19.31
N ASN A 97 -6.64 0.32 -19.74
CA ASN A 97 -6.10 -0.83 -19.03
C ASN A 97 -5.50 -0.44 -17.69
N THR A 98 -4.72 0.63 -17.65
CA THR A 98 -4.17 1.18 -16.40
C THR A 98 -5.28 1.61 -15.44
N ILE A 99 -6.31 2.30 -15.94
CA ILE A 99 -7.47 2.73 -15.13
C ILE A 99 -8.18 1.50 -14.54
N LEU A 100 -8.42 0.46 -15.34
CA LEU A 100 -9.07 -0.77 -14.87
C LEU A 100 -8.25 -1.47 -13.77
N GLN A 101 -6.94 -1.57 -13.95
CA GLN A 101 -6.06 -2.21 -12.99
C GLN A 101 -5.97 -1.41 -11.67
N LEU A 102 -5.86 -0.08 -11.74
CA LEU A 102 -5.92 0.80 -10.59
C LEU A 102 -7.26 0.67 -9.87
N GLY A 103 -8.37 0.71 -10.60
CA GLY A 103 -9.70 0.57 -10.02
C GLY A 103 -9.87 -0.74 -9.26
N ARG A 104 -9.37 -1.87 -9.77
CA ARG A 104 -9.39 -3.15 -9.04
C ARG A 104 -8.61 -3.09 -7.73
N ILE A 105 -7.45 -2.42 -7.74
CA ILE A 105 -6.65 -2.24 -6.52
C ILE A 105 -7.38 -1.31 -5.55
N TYR A 106 -7.90 -0.17 -6.02
CA TYR A 106 -8.64 0.77 -5.20
C TYR A 106 -9.87 0.12 -4.55
N ILE A 107 -10.63 -0.68 -5.31
CA ILE A 107 -11.74 -1.49 -4.77
C ILE A 107 -11.25 -2.42 -3.66
N SER A 108 -10.19 -3.18 -3.92
CA SER A 108 -9.66 -4.14 -2.93
C SER A 108 -9.10 -3.49 -1.68
N GLN A 109 -8.68 -2.23 -1.78
CA GLN A 109 -8.12 -1.44 -0.68
C GLN A 109 -9.10 -0.42 -0.10
N PHE A 110 -10.37 -0.45 -0.51
CA PHE A 110 -11.41 0.49 -0.07
C PHE A 110 -11.04 1.97 -0.30
N MET A 111 -10.33 2.25 -1.38
CA MET A 111 -9.94 3.61 -1.77
C MET A 111 -11.03 4.28 -2.62
N ASP A 112 -11.01 5.61 -2.65
CA ASP A 112 -11.94 6.40 -3.45
C ASP A 112 -11.67 6.21 -4.96
N LEU A 113 -12.76 5.97 -5.70
CA LEU A 113 -12.76 5.77 -7.17
C LEU A 113 -13.19 7.03 -7.94
N SER A 114 -13.58 8.10 -7.24
CA SER A 114 -14.24 9.27 -7.84
C SER A 114 -13.45 9.91 -8.97
N GLU A 115 -12.13 9.98 -8.85
CA GLU A 115 -11.27 10.53 -9.91
C GLU A 115 -11.22 9.64 -11.15
N LEU A 116 -11.10 8.34 -10.96
CA LEU A 116 -11.08 7.38 -12.07
C LEU A 116 -12.41 7.36 -12.82
N VAL A 117 -13.53 7.46 -12.09
CA VAL A 117 -14.87 7.57 -12.67
C VAL A 117 -15.00 8.83 -13.51
N LYS A 118 -14.68 10.01 -12.94
CA LYS A 118 -14.71 11.29 -13.68
C LYS A 118 -13.87 11.23 -14.95
N LYS A 119 -12.74 10.56 -14.90
CA LYS A 119 -11.86 10.41 -16.06
C LYS A 119 -12.50 9.56 -17.14
N LEU A 120 -13.14 8.46 -16.77
CA LEU A 120 -13.86 7.58 -17.71
C LEU A 120 -15.09 8.25 -18.32
N GLU A 121 -15.82 9.06 -17.55
CA GLU A 121 -16.98 9.82 -18.02
C GLU A 121 -16.60 10.89 -19.06
N ASN A 122 -15.39 11.46 -18.96
CA ASN A 122 -14.90 12.52 -19.82
C ASN A 122 -13.97 12.03 -20.94
N ILE A 123 -14.11 10.77 -21.36
CA ILE A 123 -13.32 10.23 -22.47
C ILE A 123 -13.67 10.98 -23.77
N PRO A 124 -12.66 11.45 -24.54
CA PRO A 124 -12.86 12.13 -25.80
C PRO A 124 -13.67 11.30 -26.81
N GLU A 125 -14.53 11.98 -27.58
CA GLU A 125 -15.41 11.32 -28.56
C GLU A 125 -14.66 10.68 -29.75
N ASP A 126 -13.45 11.11 -30.01
CA ASP A 126 -12.56 10.64 -31.07
C ASP A 126 -11.81 9.34 -30.75
N LEU A 127 -11.98 8.82 -29.52
CA LEU A 127 -11.37 7.55 -29.13
C LEU A 127 -12.01 6.38 -29.92
N GLU A 128 -11.20 5.38 -30.28
CA GLU A 128 -11.69 4.18 -30.98
C GLU A 128 -12.89 3.54 -30.25
N LEU A 129 -13.87 3.06 -31.03
CA LEU A 129 -15.11 2.44 -30.52
C LEU A 129 -14.84 1.31 -29.50
N ILE A 130 -13.78 0.53 -29.72
CA ILE A 130 -13.38 -0.57 -28.82
C ILE A 130 -12.94 -0.02 -27.46
N SER A 131 -12.11 1.03 -27.46
CA SER A 131 -11.64 1.69 -26.23
C SER A 131 -12.80 2.33 -25.47
N ARG A 132 -13.77 2.92 -26.17
CA ARG A 132 -14.99 3.49 -25.58
C ARG A 132 -15.89 2.39 -24.97
N GLY A 133 -16.05 1.26 -25.66
CA GLY A 133 -16.80 0.12 -25.14
C GLY A 133 -16.19 -0.45 -23.86
N GLN A 134 -14.88 -0.58 -23.81
CA GLN A 134 -14.15 -1.00 -22.62
C GLN A 134 -14.29 0.00 -21.48
N ALA A 135 -14.16 1.29 -21.76
CA ALA A 135 -14.31 2.35 -20.76
C ALA A 135 -15.72 2.35 -20.14
N ASN A 136 -16.77 2.19 -20.95
CA ASN A 136 -18.15 2.09 -20.47
C ASN A 136 -18.36 0.87 -19.56
N LEU A 137 -17.79 -0.28 -19.91
CA LEU A 137 -17.87 -1.48 -19.08
C LEU A 137 -17.16 -1.29 -17.74
N ILE A 138 -15.98 -0.65 -17.74
CA ILE A 138 -15.22 -0.30 -16.55
C ILE A 138 -16.03 0.66 -15.67
N LEU A 139 -16.62 1.69 -16.27
CA LEU A 139 -17.45 2.68 -15.60
C LEU A 139 -18.67 2.01 -14.92
N GLN A 140 -19.37 1.12 -15.61
CA GLN A 140 -20.46 0.36 -15.01
C GLN A 140 -19.99 -0.45 -13.80
N THR A 141 -18.85 -1.12 -13.91
CA THR A 141 -18.28 -1.91 -12.80
C THR A 141 -17.96 -1.02 -11.59
N PHE A 142 -17.36 0.14 -11.82
CA PHE A 142 -17.01 1.09 -10.75
C PHE A 142 -18.27 1.68 -10.09
N ASN A 143 -19.26 2.08 -10.90
CA ASN A 143 -20.51 2.64 -10.38
C ASN A 143 -21.29 1.62 -9.53
N VAL A 144 -21.37 0.37 -9.95
CA VAL A 144 -21.99 -0.70 -9.15
C VAL A 144 -21.25 -0.85 -7.82
N HIS A 145 -19.91 -0.84 -7.82
CA HIS A 145 -19.14 -0.97 -6.60
C HIS A 145 -19.30 0.25 -5.67
N ILE A 146 -19.27 1.46 -6.21
CA ILE A 146 -19.50 2.71 -5.45
C ILE A 146 -20.90 2.67 -4.82
N PHE A 147 -21.91 2.27 -5.59
CA PHE A 147 -23.27 2.17 -5.09
C PHE A 147 -23.39 1.15 -3.95
N GLN A 148 -22.81 -0.05 -4.11
CA GLN A 148 -22.78 -1.07 -3.07
C GLN A 148 -22.05 -0.61 -1.80
N SER A 149 -20.92 0.08 -1.97
CA SER A 149 -20.15 0.65 -0.86
C SER A 149 -20.95 1.73 -0.13
N TYR A 150 -21.66 2.58 -0.87
CA TYR A 150 -22.52 3.62 -0.31
C TYR A 150 -23.71 3.03 0.45
N GLN A 151 -24.39 2.01 -0.10
CA GLN A 151 -25.47 1.28 0.59
C GLN A 151 -24.95 0.67 1.90
N LYS A 152 -23.80 0.01 1.86
CA LYS A 152 -23.18 -0.56 3.06
C LYS A 152 -22.83 0.49 4.10
N GLN A 153 -22.39 1.70 3.67
CA GLN A 153 -22.16 2.82 4.59
C GLN A 153 -23.45 3.38 5.19
N LEU A 154 -24.55 3.39 4.43
CA LEU A 154 -25.86 3.79 4.94
C LEU A 154 -26.41 2.78 5.96
N GLU A 155 -26.24 1.48 5.69
CA GLU A 155 -26.61 0.40 6.60
C GLU A 155 -25.73 0.39 7.87
N SER A 156 -24.45 0.78 7.75
CA SER A 156 -23.50 0.87 8.87
C SER A 156 -23.55 2.18 9.65
N LYS A 157 -24.48 3.08 9.36
CA LYS A 157 -24.78 4.26 10.18
C LYS A 157 -25.57 3.94 11.46
N GLU A 158 -25.36 2.75 12.02
CA GLU A 158 -25.58 2.58 13.45
C GLU A 158 -24.62 3.54 14.15
N GLU A 159 -25.15 4.41 14.99
CA GLU A 159 -24.35 5.28 15.84
C GLU A 159 -23.32 4.40 16.55
N VAL A 160 -22.04 4.61 16.26
CA VAL A 160 -20.96 3.87 16.90
C VAL A 160 -21.06 4.16 18.38
N GLU A 161 -21.58 3.21 19.16
CA GLU A 161 -21.66 3.35 20.60
C GLU A 161 -20.23 3.39 21.17
N PRO A 162 -19.88 4.44 21.95
CA PRO A 162 -18.57 4.52 22.57
C PRO A 162 -18.32 3.33 23.49
N LYS A 163 -17.26 2.59 23.24
CA LYS A 163 -16.84 1.50 24.12
C LYS A 163 -16.24 2.07 25.40
N ARG A 164 -16.83 1.73 26.54
CA ARG A 164 -16.26 2.05 27.84
C ARG A 164 -15.08 1.13 28.14
N ARG A 165 -13.97 1.72 28.50
CA ARG A 165 -12.74 0.99 28.80
C ARG A 165 -12.89 0.22 30.11
N ASP A 166 -12.56 -1.06 30.09
CA ASP A 166 -12.39 -1.88 31.27
C ASP A 166 -10.97 -1.72 31.83
N PRO A 167 -10.76 -1.67 33.15
CA PRO A 167 -9.42 -1.59 33.74
C PRO A 167 -8.47 -2.71 33.36
N ASN A 168 -8.99 -3.88 32.96
CA ASN A 168 -8.19 -5.01 32.52
C ASN A 168 -7.65 -4.84 31.08
N VAL A 169 -8.20 -3.94 30.28
CA VAL A 169 -7.72 -3.64 28.93
C VAL A 169 -6.45 -2.80 29.03
N LYS A 170 -5.30 -3.41 28.79
CA LYS A 170 -3.99 -2.81 29.01
C LYS A 170 -3.55 -1.87 27.89
N TYR A 171 -3.82 -2.23 26.65
CA TYR A 171 -3.31 -1.51 25.49
C TYR A 171 -4.42 -0.71 24.79
N ALA A 172 -4.03 0.35 24.09
CA ALA A 172 -4.90 1.27 23.38
C ALA A 172 -4.80 1.07 21.84
N ILE A 173 -5.82 1.51 21.11
CA ILE A 173 -5.78 1.54 19.64
C ILE A 173 -4.63 2.43 19.16
N GLY A 174 -4.06 2.08 18.01
CA GLY A 174 -2.94 2.81 17.40
C GLY A 174 -1.56 2.42 17.94
N LEU A 175 -1.45 1.73 19.06
CA LEU A 175 -0.17 1.24 19.58
C LEU A 175 0.45 0.20 18.65
N ILE A 176 1.76 0.32 18.44
CA ILE A 176 2.56 -0.67 17.73
C ILE A 176 3.00 -1.75 18.69
N MET A 177 2.57 -2.97 18.39
CA MET A 177 2.80 -4.14 19.23
C MET A 177 3.68 -5.15 18.52
N LYS A 178 4.33 -6.00 19.31
CA LYS A 178 4.99 -7.21 18.86
C LYS A 178 4.28 -8.42 19.45
N HIS A 179 4.04 -9.42 18.61
CA HIS A 179 3.52 -10.70 19.08
C HIS A 179 4.63 -11.52 19.75
N LYS A 180 4.48 -11.88 21.03
CA LYS A 180 5.54 -12.52 21.83
C LYS A 180 6.00 -13.87 21.29
N ILE A 181 5.06 -14.67 20.75
CA ILE A 181 5.36 -16.03 20.26
C ILE A 181 5.85 -15.99 18.82
N HIS A 182 5.13 -15.27 17.94
CA HIS A 182 5.40 -15.27 16.50
C HIS A 182 6.34 -14.16 16.03
N GLY A 183 6.61 -13.16 16.89
CA GLY A 183 7.59 -12.10 16.62
C GLY A 183 7.19 -11.05 15.59
N TYR A 184 6.00 -11.14 14.96
CA TYR A 184 5.56 -10.17 13.98
C TYR A 184 5.16 -8.83 14.62
N MET A 185 5.28 -7.75 13.84
CA MET A 185 4.88 -6.41 14.21
C MET A 185 3.43 -6.16 13.77
N CYS A 186 2.67 -5.44 14.58
CA CYS A 186 1.27 -5.14 14.31
C CYS A 186 0.83 -3.84 14.97
N VAL A 187 -0.34 -3.32 14.54
CA VAL A 187 -1.02 -2.19 15.17
C VAL A 187 -2.39 -2.61 15.69
N ILE A 188 -2.74 -2.16 16.88
CA ILE A 188 -4.08 -2.39 17.47
C ILE A 188 -5.09 -1.50 16.77
N THR A 189 -6.19 -2.12 16.27
CA THR A 189 -7.29 -1.44 15.59
C THR A 189 -8.60 -1.47 16.38
N GLY A 190 -8.67 -2.30 17.40
CA GLY A 190 -9.81 -2.44 18.30
C GLY A 190 -9.53 -3.42 19.41
N TRP A 191 -10.36 -3.42 20.44
CA TRP A 191 -10.28 -4.37 21.54
C TRP A 191 -11.68 -4.78 22.04
N ASP A 192 -11.71 -5.96 22.66
CA ASP A 192 -12.84 -6.49 23.42
C ASP A 192 -12.35 -6.86 24.83
N THR A 193 -13.21 -6.72 25.82
CA THR A 193 -12.88 -7.02 27.23
C THR A 193 -12.70 -8.51 27.51
N CYS A 194 -13.20 -9.36 26.61
CA CYS A 194 -13.03 -10.82 26.60
C CYS A 194 -13.11 -11.32 25.16
N CYS A 195 -12.81 -12.60 24.93
CA CYS A 195 -12.96 -13.22 23.63
C CYS A 195 -14.42 -13.24 23.16
N THR A 196 -14.70 -12.58 22.03
CA THR A 196 -16.04 -12.53 21.42
C THR A 196 -16.20 -13.46 20.22
N ALA A 197 -15.16 -14.24 19.90
CA ALA A 197 -15.18 -15.21 18.80
C ALA A 197 -16.10 -16.41 19.12
N THR A 198 -16.45 -17.16 18.07
CA THR A 198 -17.31 -18.36 18.23
C THR A 198 -16.58 -19.46 19.02
N THR A 199 -17.35 -20.35 19.64
CA THR A 199 -16.80 -21.49 20.38
C THR A 199 -15.93 -22.39 19.49
N GLU A 200 -16.32 -22.55 18.23
CA GLU A 200 -15.58 -23.33 17.23
C GLU A 200 -14.20 -22.72 17.01
N TRP A 201 -14.15 -21.40 16.78
CA TRP A 201 -12.89 -20.66 16.60
C TRP A 201 -12.01 -20.73 17.87
N MET A 202 -12.59 -20.58 19.06
CA MET A 202 -11.85 -20.68 20.32
C MET A 202 -11.21 -22.05 20.49
N ASN A 203 -11.91 -23.12 20.07
CA ASN A 203 -11.37 -24.48 20.11
C ASN A 203 -10.24 -24.68 19.07
N GLU A 204 -10.43 -24.22 17.83
CA GLU A 204 -9.40 -24.29 16.77
C GLU A 204 -8.14 -23.56 17.16
N MET A 205 -8.25 -22.38 17.76
CA MET A 205 -7.13 -21.57 18.21
C MET A 205 -6.60 -21.95 19.59
N ASN A 206 -7.15 -23.00 20.21
CA ASN A 206 -6.78 -23.46 21.54
C ASN A 206 -6.75 -22.35 22.62
N ILE A 207 -7.77 -21.48 22.60
CA ILE A 207 -7.87 -20.34 23.53
C ILE A 207 -7.97 -20.80 24.98
N GLY A 208 -8.54 -21.98 25.24
CA GLY A 208 -8.58 -22.61 26.57
C GLY A 208 -7.20 -23.00 27.11
N GLY A 209 -6.18 -23.09 26.26
CA GLY A 209 -4.78 -23.35 26.66
C GLY A 209 -3.97 -22.10 27.02
N LEU A 210 -4.55 -20.90 26.88
CA LEU A 210 -3.95 -19.66 27.32
C LEU A 210 -3.98 -19.54 28.86
N VAL A 211 -3.01 -18.83 29.45
CA VAL A 211 -2.91 -18.67 30.90
C VAL A 211 -4.15 -18.00 31.48
N ASP A 212 -4.58 -16.89 30.86
CA ASP A 212 -5.76 -16.14 31.29
C ASP A 212 -7.05 -16.53 30.54
N GLY A 213 -6.95 -17.52 29.63
CA GLY A 213 -8.06 -18.08 28.89
C GLY A 213 -8.86 -17.06 28.06
N PRO A 214 -10.16 -17.35 27.79
CA PRO A 214 -11.02 -16.46 27.00
C PRO A 214 -11.51 -15.22 27.77
N GLY A 215 -11.36 -15.17 29.08
CA GLY A 215 -11.81 -14.06 29.93
C GLY A 215 -10.91 -12.84 29.94
N GLN A 216 -9.75 -12.91 29.32
CA GLN A 216 -8.85 -11.76 29.17
C GLN A 216 -9.25 -10.89 27.99
N PRO A 217 -8.76 -9.63 27.89
CA PRO A 217 -8.93 -8.78 26.73
C PRO A 217 -8.32 -9.38 25.47
N PHE A 218 -9.01 -9.17 24.34
CA PHE A 218 -8.57 -9.54 22.99
C PHE A 218 -8.50 -8.30 22.10
N TYR A 219 -7.56 -8.33 21.14
CA TYR A 219 -7.30 -7.20 20.26
C TYR A 219 -7.44 -7.59 18.80
N ASN A 220 -8.17 -6.77 18.05
CA ASN A 220 -8.11 -6.79 16.60
C ASN A 220 -6.84 -6.06 16.16
N ILE A 221 -6.03 -6.68 15.32
CA ILE A 221 -4.75 -6.13 14.89
C ILE A 221 -4.56 -6.20 13.38
N PHE A 222 -3.84 -5.22 12.83
CA PHE A 222 -3.29 -5.27 11.49
C PHE A 222 -1.80 -5.64 11.58
N VAL A 223 -1.42 -6.68 10.86
CA VAL A 223 -0.04 -7.19 10.84
C VAL A 223 0.72 -6.60 9.66
N ASP A 224 2.03 -6.44 9.81
CA ASP A 224 2.92 -5.88 8.80
C ASP A 224 2.96 -6.69 7.48
N ASP A 225 2.53 -7.95 7.51
CA ASP A 225 2.38 -8.80 6.34
C ASP A 225 1.08 -8.59 5.55
N GLY A 226 0.22 -7.68 6.01
CA GLY A 226 -1.06 -7.36 5.40
C GLY A 226 -2.23 -8.24 5.88
N SER A 227 -2.01 -9.12 6.86
CA SER A 227 -3.05 -9.95 7.48
C SER A 227 -3.73 -9.24 8.67
N CYS A 228 -4.92 -9.74 9.03
CA CYS A 228 -5.67 -9.31 10.21
C CYS A 228 -5.77 -10.47 11.18
N HIS A 229 -5.52 -10.20 12.46
CA HIS A 229 -5.65 -11.22 13.49
C HIS A 229 -6.45 -10.72 14.69
N TYR A 230 -6.97 -11.66 15.48
CA TYR A 230 -7.64 -11.44 16.75
C TYR A 230 -6.82 -12.14 17.83
N VAL A 231 -6.19 -11.37 18.73
CA VAL A 231 -5.08 -11.84 19.58
C VAL A 231 -5.35 -11.53 21.05
N ALA A 232 -5.09 -12.51 21.92
CA ALA A 232 -5.17 -12.37 23.36
C ALA A 232 -4.13 -11.38 23.91
N GLN A 233 -4.47 -10.64 24.94
CA GLN A 233 -3.62 -9.64 25.60
C GLN A 233 -2.28 -10.22 26.04
N GLU A 234 -2.27 -11.41 26.60
CA GLU A 234 -1.04 -12.06 27.10
C GLU A 234 0.00 -12.30 26.02
N ASN A 235 -0.42 -12.42 24.75
CA ASN A 235 0.44 -12.67 23.59
C ASN A 235 1.03 -11.39 22.96
N LEU A 236 0.66 -10.22 23.47
CA LEU A 236 1.15 -8.94 22.96
C LEU A 236 2.10 -8.25 23.93
N GLU A 237 3.10 -7.59 23.39
CA GLU A 237 3.98 -6.67 24.09
C GLU A 237 4.17 -5.38 23.28
N LEU A 238 4.45 -4.27 23.93
CA LEU A 238 4.72 -3.01 23.25
C LEU A 238 6.03 -3.14 22.45
N ALA A 239 6.04 -2.68 21.22
CA ALA A 239 7.22 -2.72 20.38
C ALA A 239 8.32 -1.79 20.92
N SER A 240 9.52 -2.32 21.14
CA SER A 240 10.67 -1.52 21.58
C SER A 240 11.19 -0.56 20.51
N ASN A 241 10.95 -0.86 19.23
CA ASN A 241 11.29 -0.02 18.10
C ASN A 241 10.08 0.07 17.16
N PRO A 242 9.11 0.96 17.46
CA PRO A 242 7.90 1.10 16.66
C PRO A 242 8.23 1.63 15.27
N GLY A 243 7.59 1.09 14.25
CA GLY A 243 7.75 1.46 12.85
C GLY A 243 6.42 1.45 12.10
N TRP A 244 6.47 1.79 10.83
CA TRP A 244 5.32 1.71 9.95
C TRP A 244 4.85 0.26 9.80
N ILE A 245 3.54 0.07 9.83
CA ILE A 245 2.89 -1.21 9.53
C ILE A 245 2.39 -1.17 8.08
N HIS A 246 2.87 -2.09 7.24
CA HIS A 246 2.52 -2.17 5.83
C HIS A 246 1.20 -2.94 5.63
N HIS A 247 0.10 -2.30 6.01
CA HIS A 247 -1.23 -2.89 5.84
C HIS A 247 -2.13 -1.95 5.04
N HIS A 248 -2.83 -2.48 4.04
CA HIS A 248 -3.63 -1.71 3.09
C HIS A 248 -4.78 -0.92 3.73
N ALA A 249 -5.31 -1.39 4.85
CA ALA A 249 -6.45 -0.76 5.54
C ALA A 249 -6.04 0.27 6.62
N ILE A 250 -4.76 0.58 6.80
CA ILE A 250 -4.28 1.53 7.83
C ILE A 250 -5.03 2.86 7.71
N GLY A 251 -5.10 3.46 6.51
CA GLY A 251 -5.75 4.75 6.28
C GLY A 251 -7.26 4.77 6.51
N ARG A 252 -7.90 3.60 6.67
CA ARG A 252 -9.33 3.50 7.01
C ARG A 252 -9.59 3.80 8.48
N TYR A 253 -8.61 3.54 9.37
CA TYR A 253 -8.75 3.65 10.81
C TYR A 253 -7.90 4.75 11.43
N PHE A 254 -6.82 5.12 10.76
CA PHE A 254 -5.83 6.04 11.30
C PHE A 254 -5.58 7.22 10.37
N TYR A 255 -5.48 8.39 10.98
CA TYR A 255 -5.21 9.65 10.31
C TYR A 255 -3.71 9.83 10.00
N LYS A 256 -2.84 9.45 10.97
CA LYS A 256 -1.40 9.77 10.91
C LYS A 256 -0.61 8.79 11.75
N PHE A 257 0.66 8.53 11.35
CA PHE A 257 1.67 7.91 12.20
C PHE A 257 2.52 8.99 12.88
N SER A 258 2.65 8.93 14.22
CA SER A 258 3.37 9.92 15.02
C SER A 258 4.88 9.67 15.15
N GLY A 259 5.38 8.55 14.60
CA GLY A 259 6.73 8.04 14.82
C GLY A 259 6.79 6.95 15.90
N ALA A 260 5.81 6.89 16.79
CA ALA A 260 5.71 5.88 17.85
C ALA A 260 4.41 5.07 17.82
N HIS A 261 3.33 5.66 17.36
CA HIS A 261 2.00 5.06 17.28
C HIS A 261 1.19 5.69 16.16
N TYR A 262 0.06 5.06 15.79
CA TYR A 262 -0.91 5.62 14.87
C TYR A 262 -1.97 6.43 15.59
N ILE A 263 -2.27 7.63 15.09
CA ILE A 263 -3.35 8.50 15.60
C ILE A 263 -4.65 8.05 14.94
N PRO A 264 -5.68 7.66 15.71
CA PRO A 264 -6.98 7.26 15.21
C PRO A 264 -7.65 8.38 14.42
N ASN A 265 -8.47 8.02 13.41
CA ASN A 265 -9.38 8.97 12.78
C ASN A 265 -10.56 9.31 13.73
N GLU A 266 -11.39 10.27 13.34
CA GLU A 266 -12.51 10.73 14.17
C GLU A 266 -13.52 9.63 14.52
N GLU A 267 -13.75 8.68 13.62
CA GLU A 267 -14.66 7.56 13.83
C GLU A 267 -14.12 6.63 14.92
N LYS A 268 -12.86 6.24 14.81
CA LYS A 268 -12.19 5.39 15.80
C LYS A 268 -11.97 6.10 17.14
N ALA A 269 -11.70 7.38 17.13
CA ALA A 269 -11.59 8.17 18.37
C ALA A 269 -12.94 8.27 19.10
N ARG A 270 -14.07 8.32 18.38
CA ARG A 270 -15.41 8.27 18.98
C ARG A 270 -15.77 6.88 19.51
N GLU A 271 -15.35 5.81 18.83
CA GLU A 271 -15.56 4.44 19.28
C GLU A 271 -14.76 4.12 20.56
N TYR A 272 -13.53 4.67 20.68
CA TYR A 272 -12.61 4.43 21.80
C TYR A 272 -12.14 5.75 22.44
N PRO A 273 -13.01 6.51 23.10
CA PRO A 273 -12.73 7.90 23.51
C PRO A 273 -11.65 8.01 24.59
N GLU A 274 -11.40 6.96 25.36
CA GLU A 274 -10.40 6.97 26.43
C GLU A 274 -9.00 6.54 25.98
N ASP A 275 -8.90 5.96 24.77
CA ASP A 275 -7.68 5.29 24.33
C ASP A 275 -6.52 6.25 24.00
N GLU A 276 -6.81 7.48 23.58
CA GLU A 276 -5.77 8.49 23.33
C GLU A 276 -4.97 8.81 24.58
N THR A 277 -5.66 8.98 25.71
CA THR A 277 -5.02 9.25 27.00
C THR A 277 -4.14 8.08 27.44
N ILE A 278 -4.66 6.86 27.37
CA ILE A 278 -3.93 5.65 27.75
C ILE A 278 -2.73 5.41 26.81
N CYS A 279 -2.90 5.65 25.53
CA CYS A 279 -1.81 5.55 24.54
C CYS A 279 -0.65 6.49 24.93
N ASN A 280 -0.96 7.75 25.23
CA ASN A 280 0.04 8.75 25.61
C ASN A 280 0.73 8.41 26.92
N GLU A 281 0.01 7.96 27.95
CA GLU A 281 0.56 7.55 29.24
C GLU A 281 1.52 6.36 29.10
N LEU A 282 1.14 5.35 28.34
CA LEU A 282 2.00 4.20 28.06
C LEU A 282 3.27 4.60 27.33
N LEU A 283 3.17 5.44 26.31
CA LEU A 283 4.33 5.88 25.53
C LEU A 283 5.29 6.71 26.38
N VAL A 284 4.78 7.63 27.22
CA VAL A 284 5.61 8.40 28.14
C VAL A 284 6.36 7.48 29.10
N THR A 285 5.68 6.49 29.66
CA THR A 285 6.28 5.51 30.56
C THR A 285 7.38 4.69 29.90
N TYR A 286 7.16 4.25 28.65
CA TYR A 286 8.14 3.50 27.87
C TYR A 286 9.35 4.35 27.47
N MET A 287 9.14 5.63 27.11
CA MET A 287 10.23 6.57 26.83
C MET A 287 11.10 6.83 28.05
N GLN A 288 10.48 7.04 29.20
CA GLN A 288 11.20 7.24 30.46
C GLN A 288 12.04 6.03 30.90
N ASN A 289 11.56 4.83 30.57
CA ASN A 289 12.27 3.59 30.87
C ASN A 289 13.33 3.22 29.80
N GLY A 290 13.58 4.08 28.81
CA GLY A 290 14.53 3.84 27.72
C GLY A 290 14.16 2.69 26.79
N MET A 291 12.89 2.28 26.76
CA MET A 291 12.38 1.17 25.95
C MET A 291 11.98 1.59 24.53
N ILE A 292 11.82 2.89 24.29
CA ILE A 292 11.56 3.47 22.97
C ILE A 292 12.62 4.56 22.73
N TYR A 293 13.37 4.48 21.64
CA TYR A 293 14.33 5.51 21.27
C TYR A 293 13.59 6.76 20.77
N ASN A 294 13.99 7.94 21.29
CA ASN A 294 13.51 9.22 20.76
C ASN A 294 13.91 9.34 19.29
N THR A 295 12.96 9.18 18.38
CA THR A 295 13.11 9.60 17.00
C THR A 295 12.75 11.08 16.94
N THR A 296 13.76 11.95 17.12
CA THR A 296 13.69 13.37 16.72
C THR A 296 13.86 13.48 15.20
#